data_8816b6b596eba528d3f1f7ec9bbf57b3
#
_entry.id   8816b6b596eba528d3f1f7ec9bbf57b3
#
_cell.length_a   1.000
_cell.length_b   1.000
_cell.length_c   1.000
_cell.angle_alpha   90.00
_cell.angle_beta   90.00
_cell.angle_gamma   90.00
#
_symmetry.space_group_name_H-M   'P 1'
#
loop_
_entity.id
_entity.type
_entity.pdbx_description
1 polymer ?
#
loop_
_entity_poly.entity_id
_entity_poly.type
_entity_poly.pdbx_seq_one_letter_code
_entity_poly.pdbx_strand_id
1 'polypeptide(L)'
;MRIPITWRDHLGDAPDYKVDKDWMNRVKEVVNYAYDLDMYVIINIHHDGGDDSKFGAWVRSASEDYDKFSEKYNALWKQICAEFSEYDDRLIMESANEIGFDDLPQDDAYALLNKINQQFVDLVRASGGYNATRPLLIAGYWTDIAKTCDSRYQMPADPANNLILSVHYYTPWEFCIINKKMTWGSEADVKELERNMNKLKETFVDNGVPVIIGEYGFNNGVQPESKVKFASAVSKTCYDMGIRTFLWDNGEVYDRTN
;
A
#
# COMPACT_ATOMS: atom_id res chain seq x y z
N MET A 1 9.71 -7.65 -2.28
CA MET A 1 9.75 -7.00 -0.93
C MET A 1 8.95 -5.72 -0.98
N ARG A 2 8.13 -5.37 0.04
CA ARG A 2 7.51 -4.04 0.15
C ARG A 2 8.24 -3.25 1.23
N ILE A 3 8.71 -2.05 0.88
CA ILE A 3 9.53 -1.19 1.74
C ILE A 3 8.70 0.05 2.08
N PRO A 4 8.22 0.17 3.33
CA PRO A 4 7.51 1.37 3.77
C PRO A 4 8.50 2.54 3.91
N ILE A 5 8.21 3.65 3.22
CA ILE A 5 9.08 4.83 3.21
C ILE A 5 8.31 6.05 3.70
N THR A 6 8.86 6.71 4.72
CA THR A 6 8.35 7.96 5.26
C THR A 6 9.15 9.13 4.68
N TRP A 7 8.48 10.10 4.09
CA TRP A 7 9.12 11.22 3.41
C TRP A 7 8.99 12.55 4.16
N ARG A 8 7.93 12.72 4.94
CA ARG A 8 7.53 14.00 5.58
C ARG A 8 8.66 14.73 6.31
N ASP A 9 9.49 13.99 7.06
CA ASP A 9 10.57 14.55 7.88
C ASP A 9 11.84 14.83 7.04
N HIS A 10 11.78 14.51 5.76
CA HIS A 10 12.90 14.60 4.81
C HIS A 10 12.57 15.48 3.59
N LEU A 11 11.50 16.29 3.69
CA LEU A 11 11.09 17.24 2.66
C LEU A 11 11.43 18.67 3.09
N GLY A 12 12.05 19.41 2.19
CA GLY A 12 12.22 20.84 2.34
C GLY A 12 10.92 21.63 2.15
N ASP A 13 11.02 22.95 2.22
CA ASP A 13 9.90 23.88 2.11
C ASP A 13 9.33 23.97 0.68
N ALA A 14 8.11 24.48 0.60
CA ALA A 14 7.47 24.86 -0.66
C ALA A 14 8.28 25.93 -1.41
N PRO A 15 8.20 26.02 -2.72
CA PRO A 15 7.38 25.18 -3.61
C PRO A 15 8.06 23.88 -4.05
N ASP A 16 9.35 23.73 -3.83
CA ASP A 16 10.15 22.65 -4.38
C ASP A 16 9.98 21.34 -3.61
N TYR A 17 9.66 21.37 -2.32
CA TYR A 17 9.58 20.23 -1.42
C TYR A 17 10.72 19.25 -1.64
N LYS A 18 11.95 19.78 -1.70
CA LYS A 18 13.14 19.01 -2.07
C LYS A 18 13.40 17.88 -1.06
N VAL A 19 13.49 16.67 -1.55
CA VAL A 19 13.86 15.52 -0.72
C VAL A 19 15.31 15.65 -0.26
N ASP A 20 15.56 15.41 1.03
CA ASP A 20 16.91 15.33 1.57
C ASP A 20 17.74 14.29 0.82
N LYS A 21 18.95 14.68 0.40
CA LYS A 21 19.80 13.84 -0.44
C LYS A 21 20.28 12.58 0.28
N ASP A 22 20.60 12.69 1.56
CA ASP A 22 21.09 11.55 2.34
C ASP A 22 19.95 10.56 2.59
N TRP A 23 18.74 11.07 2.79
CA TRP A 23 17.55 10.22 2.85
C TRP A 23 17.28 9.51 1.53
N MET A 24 17.29 10.19 0.40
CA MET A 24 17.10 9.57 -0.91
C MET A 24 18.16 8.50 -1.18
N ASN A 25 19.44 8.78 -0.85
CA ASN A 25 20.53 7.81 -0.96
C ASN A 25 20.27 6.57 -0.07
N ARG A 26 19.76 6.79 1.16
CA ARG A 26 19.41 5.68 2.06
C ARG A 26 18.27 4.84 1.54
N VAL A 27 17.23 5.46 1.00
CA VAL A 27 16.11 4.74 0.35
C VAL A 27 16.64 3.89 -0.79
N LYS A 28 17.47 4.44 -1.66
CA LYS A 28 18.09 3.73 -2.79
C LYS A 28 18.94 2.55 -2.34
N GLU A 29 19.75 2.74 -1.30
CA GLU A 29 20.56 1.68 -0.71
C GLU A 29 19.69 0.51 -0.22
N VAL A 30 18.58 0.81 0.51
CA VAL A 30 17.68 -0.23 1.02
C VAL A 30 16.93 -0.94 -0.11
N VAL A 31 16.52 -0.21 -1.15
CA VAL A 31 15.92 -0.78 -2.36
C VAL A 31 16.91 -1.78 -3.01
N ASN A 32 18.17 -1.39 -3.13
CA ASN A 32 19.19 -2.22 -3.78
C ASN A 32 19.47 -3.52 -3.01
N TYR A 33 19.30 -3.58 -1.68
CA TYR A 33 19.45 -4.84 -0.94
C TYR A 33 18.57 -5.98 -1.48
N ALA A 34 17.39 -5.66 -1.98
CA ALA A 34 16.50 -6.65 -2.57
C ALA A 34 16.56 -6.68 -4.12
N TYR A 35 16.71 -5.51 -4.74
CA TYR A 35 16.74 -5.37 -6.20
C TYR A 35 17.94 -6.10 -6.82
N ASP A 36 19.13 -6.02 -6.19
CA ASP A 36 20.36 -6.69 -6.64
C ASP A 36 20.29 -8.23 -6.47
N LEU A 37 19.30 -8.72 -5.73
CA LEU A 37 18.97 -10.15 -5.59
C LEU A 37 17.85 -10.60 -6.54
N ASP A 38 17.59 -9.85 -7.60
CA ASP A 38 16.53 -10.10 -8.58
C ASP A 38 15.11 -10.17 -7.99
N MET A 39 14.89 -9.52 -6.85
CA MET A 39 13.56 -9.45 -6.23
C MET A 39 12.73 -8.30 -6.81
N TYR A 40 11.42 -8.48 -6.84
CA TYR A 40 10.49 -7.36 -6.99
C TYR A 40 10.48 -6.52 -5.72
N VAL A 41 10.57 -5.19 -5.88
CA VAL A 41 10.59 -4.23 -4.79
C VAL A 41 9.44 -3.24 -4.96
N ILE A 42 8.67 -3.03 -3.90
CA ILE A 42 7.61 -2.02 -3.84
C ILE A 42 8.08 -0.89 -2.94
N ILE A 43 7.99 0.34 -3.42
CA ILE A 43 8.23 1.58 -2.66
C ILE A 43 6.97 2.43 -2.63
N ASN A 44 6.75 3.20 -1.56
CA ASN A 44 5.54 3.99 -1.38
C ASN A 44 5.77 5.31 -0.63
N ILE A 45 4.68 6.04 -0.44
CA ILE A 45 4.51 7.09 0.57
C ILE A 45 3.76 6.44 1.74
N HIS A 46 4.48 6.11 2.86
CA HIS A 46 3.91 5.26 3.91
C HIS A 46 3.26 6.06 5.04
N HIS A 47 4.01 6.50 6.06
CA HIS A 47 3.46 7.25 7.19
C HIS A 47 3.07 8.71 6.85
N ASP A 48 3.29 9.14 5.64
CA ASP A 48 2.77 10.38 5.06
C ASP A 48 1.26 10.30 4.79
N GLY A 49 0.76 9.08 4.57
CA GLY A 49 -0.65 8.69 4.54
C GLY A 49 -1.16 8.23 5.91
N GLY A 50 -2.32 7.56 5.92
CA GLY A 50 -2.95 7.03 7.11
C GLY A 50 -3.65 8.09 7.97
N ASP A 51 -4.14 7.66 9.14
CA ASP A 51 -4.94 8.50 10.04
C ASP A 51 -4.13 9.10 11.20
N ASP A 52 -2.84 8.84 11.30
CA ASP A 52 -2.08 9.24 12.46
C ASP A 52 -1.45 10.63 12.31
N SER A 53 -2.20 11.66 12.73
CA SER A 53 -1.71 13.03 12.79
C SER A 53 -0.49 13.20 13.72
N LYS A 54 -0.28 12.28 14.68
CA LYS A 54 0.89 12.28 15.57
C LYS A 54 2.18 11.98 14.81
N PHE A 55 2.08 11.21 13.74
CA PHE A 55 3.19 10.97 12.83
C PHE A 55 3.27 11.99 11.70
N GLY A 56 2.44 13.06 11.70
CA GLY A 56 2.47 14.14 10.72
C GLY A 56 2.05 13.70 9.32
N ALA A 57 1.11 12.74 9.23
CA ALA A 57 0.49 12.35 7.98
C ALA A 57 -0.11 13.59 7.30
N TRP A 58 0.34 13.88 6.09
CA TRP A 58 -0.05 15.08 5.35
C TRP A 58 -0.93 14.80 4.13
N VAL A 59 -1.00 13.54 3.69
CA VAL A 59 -1.79 13.17 2.50
C VAL A 59 -3.28 13.48 2.72
N ARG A 60 -3.78 13.35 3.94
CA ARG A 60 -5.17 13.68 4.27
C ARG A 60 -5.51 15.16 4.15
N SER A 61 -4.52 16.06 4.14
CA SER A 61 -4.78 17.50 3.89
C SER A 61 -5.39 17.76 2.51
N ALA A 62 -5.43 16.76 1.63
CA ALA A 62 -6.13 16.84 0.36
C ALA A 62 -7.64 17.11 0.51
N SER A 63 -8.27 16.72 1.64
CA SER A 63 -9.66 17.04 1.94
C SER A 63 -9.89 18.51 2.31
N GLU A 64 -8.85 19.19 2.79
CA GLU A 64 -8.89 20.60 3.21
C GLU A 64 -8.46 21.54 2.08
N ASP A 65 -7.37 21.21 1.39
CA ASP A 65 -6.77 22.01 0.31
C ASP A 65 -6.10 21.09 -0.72
N TYR A 66 -6.87 20.69 -1.71
CA TYR A 66 -6.39 19.77 -2.76
C TYR A 66 -5.24 20.36 -3.58
N ASP A 67 -5.27 21.66 -3.87
CA ASP A 67 -4.26 22.28 -4.73
C ASP A 67 -2.90 22.29 -4.03
N LYS A 68 -2.86 22.66 -2.77
CA LYS A 68 -1.65 22.62 -1.94
C LYS A 68 -1.13 21.19 -1.73
N PHE A 69 -2.04 20.23 -1.46
CA PHE A 69 -1.69 18.82 -1.41
C PHE A 69 -1.07 18.36 -2.73
N SER A 70 -1.74 18.66 -3.85
CA SER A 70 -1.32 18.23 -5.19
C SER A 70 0.06 18.79 -5.57
N GLU A 71 0.36 20.03 -5.20
CA GLU A 71 1.69 20.63 -5.39
C GLU A 71 2.77 19.80 -4.69
N LYS A 72 2.60 19.50 -3.40
CA LYS A 72 3.53 18.72 -2.60
C LYS A 72 3.64 17.27 -3.11
N TYR A 73 2.51 16.63 -3.37
CA TYR A 73 2.44 15.26 -3.86
C TYR A 73 3.16 15.10 -5.20
N ASN A 74 2.92 16.02 -6.12
CA ASN A 74 3.57 16.04 -7.42
C ASN A 74 5.08 16.30 -7.31
N ALA A 75 5.50 17.23 -6.47
CA ALA A 75 6.91 17.53 -6.26
C ALA A 75 7.67 16.33 -5.72
N LEU A 76 7.09 15.60 -4.76
CA LEU A 76 7.68 14.39 -4.21
C LEU A 76 7.77 13.26 -5.24
N TRP A 77 6.64 12.92 -5.91
CA TRP A 77 6.64 11.83 -6.88
C TRP A 77 7.52 12.10 -8.10
N LYS A 78 7.65 13.36 -8.55
CA LYS A 78 8.61 13.72 -9.61
C LYS A 78 10.05 13.39 -9.23
N GLN A 79 10.44 13.65 -7.98
CA GLN A 79 11.78 13.34 -7.48
C GLN A 79 11.98 11.82 -7.37
N ILE A 80 11.00 11.08 -6.85
CA ILE A 80 11.06 9.61 -6.80
C ILE A 80 11.17 9.02 -8.21
N CYS A 81 10.32 9.46 -9.15
CA CYS A 81 10.35 9.00 -10.53
C CYS A 81 11.70 9.26 -11.21
N ALA A 82 12.32 10.42 -10.97
CA ALA A 82 13.61 10.77 -11.53
C ALA A 82 14.73 9.91 -10.95
N GLU A 83 14.76 9.72 -9.62
CA GLU A 83 15.80 8.92 -8.95
C GLU A 83 15.78 7.46 -9.37
N PHE A 84 14.59 6.90 -9.57
CA PHE A 84 14.40 5.48 -9.91
C PHE A 84 14.08 5.25 -11.39
N SER A 85 14.44 6.20 -12.29
CA SER A 85 14.15 6.13 -13.72
C SER A 85 14.80 4.95 -14.42
N GLU A 86 15.99 4.54 -13.97
CA GLU A 86 16.79 3.46 -14.56
C GLU A 86 16.43 2.06 -14.01
N TYR A 87 15.57 1.98 -12.99
CA TYR A 87 15.11 0.70 -12.46
C TYR A 87 14.02 0.13 -13.36
N ASP A 88 14.14 -1.14 -13.71
CA ASP A 88 13.18 -1.84 -14.56
C ASP A 88 11.84 -2.15 -13.87
N ASP A 89 11.01 -3.00 -14.48
CA ASP A 89 9.69 -3.38 -14.03
C ASP A 89 9.67 -4.14 -12.69
N ARG A 90 10.84 -4.51 -12.15
CA ARG A 90 10.93 -5.10 -10.81
C ARG A 90 10.79 -4.07 -9.69
N LEU A 91 10.95 -2.79 -9.98
CA LEU A 91 10.62 -1.72 -9.04
C LEU A 91 9.19 -1.25 -9.30
N ILE A 92 8.32 -1.45 -8.33
CA ILE A 92 6.90 -1.09 -8.34
C ILE A 92 6.70 0.13 -7.43
N MET A 93 5.97 1.12 -7.90
CA MET A 93 5.62 2.31 -7.13
C MET A 93 4.18 2.21 -6.65
N GLU A 94 3.95 2.42 -5.35
CA GLU A 94 2.62 2.39 -4.72
C GLU A 94 2.17 3.80 -4.37
N SER A 95 0.95 4.17 -4.78
CA SER A 95 0.42 5.54 -4.73
C SER A 95 0.44 6.19 -3.35
N ALA A 96 0.07 5.44 -2.33
CA ALA A 96 0.15 5.82 -0.90
C ALA A 96 -0.16 4.60 -0.03
N ASN A 97 0.13 4.70 1.28
CA ASN A 97 -0.31 3.73 2.28
C ASN A 97 -1.61 4.19 2.92
N GLU A 98 -2.56 3.27 3.15
CA GLU A 98 -3.76 3.43 4.00
C GLU A 98 -4.43 4.82 3.92
N ILE A 99 -4.79 5.23 2.73
CA ILE A 99 -5.39 6.54 2.45
C ILE A 99 -6.92 6.47 2.42
N GLY A 100 -7.57 7.42 3.10
CA GLY A 100 -9.02 7.59 3.13
C GLY A 100 -9.41 8.93 3.75
N PHE A 101 -10.67 9.33 3.61
CA PHE A 101 -11.18 10.67 3.94
C PHE A 101 -12.54 10.57 4.66
N ASP A 102 -12.56 9.93 5.85
CA ASP A 102 -13.79 9.70 6.61
C ASP A 102 -14.36 11.03 7.22
N ASP A 103 -13.66 12.14 7.10
CA ASP A 103 -14.08 13.51 7.42
C ASP A 103 -14.98 14.15 6.35
N LEU A 104 -15.06 13.55 5.15
CA LEU A 104 -15.91 13.99 4.06
C LEU A 104 -17.19 13.14 3.96
N PRO A 105 -18.25 13.66 3.29
CA PRO A 105 -19.33 12.81 2.81
C PRO A 105 -18.77 11.66 1.96
N GLN A 106 -19.34 10.47 2.08
CA GLN A 106 -18.78 9.26 1.47
C GLN A 106 -18.52 9.37 -0.04
N ASP A 107 -19.45 9.96 -0.79
CA ASP A 107 -19.28 10.10 -2.24
C ASP A 107 -18.10 11.03 -2.58
N ASP A 108 -17.93 12.13 -1.84
CA ASP A 108 -16.82 13.06 -2.00
C ASP A 108 -15.48 12.41 -1.59
N ALA A 109 -15.51 11.61 -0.52
CA ALA A 109 -14.34 10.89 -0.04
C ALA A 109 -13.80 9.88 -1.07
N TYR A 110 -14.68 9.10 -1.71
CA TYR A 110 -14.27 8.19 -2.77
C TYR A 110 -13.84 8.94 -4.03
N ALA A 111 -14.55 10.02 -4.41
CA ALA A 111 -14.17 10.84 -5.54
C ALA A 111 -12.78 11.45 -5.36
N LEU A 112 -12.45 11.91 -4.15
CA LEU A 112 -11.13 12.46 -3.83
C LEU A 112 -10.04 11.39 -3.92
N LEU A 113 -10.25 10.21 -3.34
CA LEU A 113 -9.29 9.10 -3.46
C LEU A 113 -9.06 8.69 -4.91
N ASN A 114 -10.14 8.51 -5.67
CA ASN A 114 -10.06 8.15 -7.09
C ASN A 114 -9.26 9.20 -7.87
N LYS A 115 -9.48 10.50 -7.57
CA LYS A 115 -8.73 11.62 -8.17
C LYS A 115 -7.24 11.57 -7.84
N ILE A 116 -6.86 11.28 -6.57
CA ILE A 116 -5.47 11.17 -6.15
C ILE A 116 -4.78 9.98 -6.83
N ASN A 117 -5.46 8.83 -6.89
CA ASN A 117 -4.92 7.65 -7.56
C ASN A 117 -4.74 7.88 -9.06
N GLN A 118 -5.67 8.58 -9.73
CA GLN A 118 -5.49 8.96 -11.14
C GLN A 118 -4.32 9.92 -11.32
N GLN A 119 -4.19 10.94 -10.48
CA GLN A 119 -3.07 11.88 -10.51
C GLN A 119 -1.72 11.17 -10.37
N PHE A 120 -1.63 10.16 -9.49
CA PHE A 120 -0.44 9.35 -9.36
C PHE A 120 -0.07 8.65 -10.66
N VAL A 121 -1.01 7.94 -11.27
CA VAL A 121 -0.80 7.22 -12.54
C VAL A 121 -0.34 8.20 -13.63
N ASP A 122 -1.06 9.28 -13.82
CA ASP A 122 -0.75 10.28 -14.85
C ASP A 122 0.66 10.85 -14.69
N LEU A 123 1.04 11.17 -13.46
CA LEU A 123 2.37 11.72 -13.16
C LEU A 123 3.48 10.72 -13.42
N VAL A 124 3.33 9.47 -12.93
CA VAL A 124 4.36 8.46 -13.11
C VAL A 124 4.50 8.12 -14.60
N ARG A 125 3.40 7.92 -15.33
CA ARG A 125 3.43 7.63 -16.77
C ARG A 125 4.07 8.76 -17.59
N ALA A 126 3.78 10.00 -17.25
CA ALA A 126 4.34 11.18 -17.91
C ALA A 126 5.85 11.34 -17.69
N SER A 127 6.45 10.71 -16.68
CA SER A 127 7.89 10.79 -16.43
C SER A 127 8.74 9.95 -17.39
N GLY A 128 8.12 9.09 -18.18
CA GLY A 128 8.78 8.36 -19.29
C GLY A 128 9.73 7.23 -18.84
N GLY A 129 10.52 6.71 -19.75
CA GLY A 129 11.41 5.57 -19.50
C GLY A 129 10.66 4.35 -18.98
N TYR A 130 11.22 3.61 -18.04
CA TYR A 130 10.53 2.49 -17.39
C TYR A 130 9.26 2.90 -16.65
N ASN A 131 9.14 4.17 -16.21
CA ASN A 131 7.92 4.66 -15.56
C ASN A 131 6.71 4.67 -16.49
N ALA A 132 6.91 4.74 -17.80
CA ALA A 132 5.82 4.70 -18.78
C ALA A 132 5.06 3.37 -18.79
N THR A 133 5.70 2.27 -18.38
CA THR A 133 5.14 0.91 -18.48
C THR A 133 5.24 0.06 -17.22
N ARG A 134 6.07 0.41 -16.24
CA ARG A 134 6.24 -0.39 -15.01
C ARG A 134 4.93 -0.67 -14.30
N PRO A 135 4.79 -1.79 -13.57
CA PRO A 135 3.64 -2.02 -12.71
C PRO A 135 3.49 -0.89 -11.69
N LEU A 136 2.27 -0.38 -11.51
CA LEU A 136 1.94 0.57 -10.45
C LEU A 136 0.95 -0.05 -9.49
N LEU A 137 1.16 0.20 -8.21
CA LEU A 137 0.32 -0.30 -7.15
C LEU A 137 -0.60 0.82 -6.68
N ILE A 138 -1.90 0.55 -6.70
CA ILE A 138 -2.94 1.54 -6.39
C ILE A 138 -3.56 1.21 -5.05
N ALA A 139 -3.50 2.15 -4.12
CA ALA A 139 -4.08 1.98 -2.79
C ALA A 139 -5.61 1.94 -2.86
N GLY A 140 -6.20 0.90 -2.26
CA GLY A 140 -7.63 0.84 -1.97
C GLY A 140 -8.05 1.85 -0.91
N TYR A 141 -9.36 2.07 -0.75
CA TYR A 141 -9.88 2.99 0.26
C TYR A 141 -9.55 2.49 1.68
N TRP A 142 -8.68 3.20 2.41
CA TRP A 142 -8.05 2.75 3.66
C TRP A 142 -7.32 1.40 3.54
N THR A 143 -7.04 0.94 2.31
CA THR A 143 -6.64 -0.44 2.01
C THR A 143 -7.58 -1.51 2.62
N ASP A 144 -8.76 -1.10 3.09
CA ASP A 144 -9.80 -1.97 3.64
C ASP A 144 -10.54 -2.69 2.52
N ILE A 145 -10.72 -4.00 2.64
CA ILE A 145 -11.34 -4.84 1.61
C ILE A 145 -12.80 -4.43 1.37
N ALA A 146 -13.57 -4.21 2.46
CA ALA A 146 -14.99 -3.93 2.34
C ALA A 146 -15.24 -2.55 1.70
N LYS A 147 -14.45 -1.55 2.13
CA LYS A 147 -14.49 -0.18 1.58
C LYS A 147 -13.98 -0.15 0.13
N THR A 148 -12.93 -0.89 -0.19
CA THR A 148 -12.37 -0.93 -1.55
C THR A 148 -13.28 -1.65 -2.55
N CYS A 149 -14.05 -2.65 -2.10
CA CYS A 149 -15.05 -3.32 -2.93
C CYS A 149 -16.39 -2.56 -3.01
N ASP A 150 -16.49 -1.35 -2.53
CA ASP A 150 -17.62 -0.46 -2.75
C ASP A 150 -17.61 0.07 -4.20
N SER A 151 -18.77 0.15 -4.84
CA SER A 151 -18.91 0.57 -6.23
C SER A 151 -18.43 2.00 -6.52
N ARG A 152 -18.24 2.82 -5.50
CA ARG A 152 -17.67 4.18 -5.60
C ARG A 152 -16.17 4.19 -5.81
N TYR A 153 -15.46 3.14 -5.34
CA TYR A 153 -14.03 2.99 -5.61
C TYR A 153 -13.83 2.60 -7.08
N GLN A 154 -12.92 3.30 -7.75
CA GLN A 154 -12.62 3.07 -9.16
C GLN A 154 -11.11 2.96 -9.36
N MET A 155 -10.68 1.94 -10.07
CA MET A 155 -9.31 1.87 -10.54
C MET A 155 -9.05 3.01 -11.54
N PRO A 156 -7.87 3.66 -11.47
CA PRO A 156 -7.49 4.69 -12.43
C PRO A 156 -7.46 4.15 -13.86
N ALA A 157 -7.65 5.03 -14.83
CA ALA A 157 -7.30 4.74 -16.21
C ALA A 157 -5.76 4.71 -16.36
N ASP A 158 -5.25 3.71 -17.07
CA ASP A 158 -3.81 3.57 -17.32
C ASP A 158 -3.55 3.21 -18.78
N PRO A 159 -2.84 4.05 -19.55
CA PRO A 159 -2.50 3.74 -20.93
C PRO A 159 -1.59 2.51 -21.08
N ALA A 160 -0.83 2.15 -20.04
CA ALA A 160 0.02 0.96 -20.03
C ALA A 160 -0.74 -0.32 -19.65
N ASN A 161 -1.96 -0.20 -19.14
CA ASN A 161 -2.77 -1.32 -18.63
C ASN A 161 -1.98 -2.23 -17.66
N ASN A 162 -1.21 -1.62 -16.74
CA ASN A 162 -0.31 -2.32 -15.83
C ASN A 162 -0.47 -1.84 -14.38
N LEU A 163 -1.72 -1.89 -13.89
CA LEU A 163 -2.05 -1.53 -12.51
C LEU A 163 -2.34 -2.76 -11.67
N ILE A 164 -2.00 -2.69 -10.40
CA ILE A 164 -2.25 -3.69 -9.37
C ILE A 164 -2.96 -3.00 -8.21
N LEU A 165 -4.03 -3.59 -7.69
CA LEU A 165 -4.71 -3.09 -6.50
C LEU A 165 -3.98 -3.55 -5.23
N SER A 166 -3.78 -2.64 -4.27
CA SER A 166 -3.27 -2.92 -2.93
C SER A 166 -4.37 -2.79 -1.88
N VAL A 167 -4.57 -3.84 -1.11
CA VAL A 167 -5.40 -3.85 0.10
C VAL A 167 -4.64 -4.54 1.24
N HIS A 168 -5.07 -4.30 2.48
CA HIS A 168 -4.48 -4.91 3.66
C HIS A 168 -5.45 -5.87 4.34
N TYR A 169 -4.95 -6.83 5.11
CA TYR A 169 -5.77 -7.81 5.81
C TYR A 169 -5.37 -7.99 7.26
N TYR A 170 -6.05 -7.28 8.16
CA TYR A 170 -5.88 -7.38 9.61
C TYR A 170 -7.18 -7.81 10.29
N THR A 171 -7.80 -8.90 9.77
CA THR A 171 -9.07 -9.43 10.27
C THR A 171 -8.91 -10.85 10.82
N PRO A 172 -9.43 -11.13 12.02
CA PRO A 172 -10.17 -10.22 12.88
C PRO A 172 -9.25 -9.25 13.64
N TRP A 173 -9.69 -7.99 13.81
CA TRP A 173 -8.94 -6.92 14.48
C TRP A 173 -8.46 -7.27 15.89
N GLU A 174 -9.28 -8.02 16.63
CA GLU A 174 -8.99 -8.50 17.99
C GLU A 174 -7.77 -9.44 18.03
N PHE A 175 -7.53 -10.20 16.99
CA PHE A 175 -6.38 -11.10 16.86
C PHE A 175 -5.17 -10.38 16.25
N CYS A 176 -5.41 -9.61 15.22
CA CYS A 176 -4.31 -9.03 14.44
C CYS A 176 -3.68 -7.82 15.14
N ILE A 177 -4.48 -6.95 15.81
CA ILE A 177 -4.03 -5.64 16.28
C ILE A 177 -4.11 -5.48 17.80
N ILE A 178 -5.30 -5.65 18.38
CA ILE A 178 -5.52 -5.21 19.78
C ILE A 178 -5.34 -6.32 20.82
N ASN A 179 -4.93 -7.50 20.44
CA ASN A 179 -4.60 -8.64 21.32
C ASN A 179 -5.72 -9.02 22.30
N LYS A 180 -6.98 -8.96 21.85
CA LYS A 180 -8.14 -9.42 22.64
C LYS A 180 -8.58 -10.84 22.29
N LYS A 181 -8.14 -11.38 21.17
CA LYS A 181 -8.37 -12.76 20.74
C LYS A 181 -7.03 -13.47 20.61
N MET A 182 -6.80 -14.48 21.45
CA MET A 182 -5.50 -15.15 21.56
C MET A 182 -5.29 -16.27 20.54
N THR A 183 -6.39 -16.76 19.94
CA THR A 183 -6.36 -17.91 19.04
C THR A 183 -7.05 -17.60 17.72
N TRP A 184 -6.55 -18.24 16.65
CA TRP A 184 -7.15 -18.20 15.32
C TRP A 184 -7.23 -19.62 14.74
N GLY A 185 -8.21 -19.87 13.86
CA GLY A 185 -8.37 -21.13 13.14
C GLY A 185 -9.65 -21.88 13.48
N SER A 186 -10.63 -21.19 14.12
CA SER A 186 -12.00 -21.73 14.19
C SER A 186 -12.65 -21.74 12.80
N GLU A 187 -13.71 -22.51 12.63
CA GLU A 187 -14.50 -22.53 11.38
C GLU A 187 -14.99 -21.11 11.00
N ALA A 188 -15.38 -20.31 12.01
CA ALA A 188 -15.80 -18.95 11.77
C ALA A 188 -14.66 -18.06 11.22
N ASP A 189 -13.44 -18.20 11.75
CA ASP A 189 -12.27 -17.46 11.29
C ASP A 189 -11.94 -17.79 9.83
N VAL A 190 -11.96 -19.05 9.49
CA VAL A 190 -11.69 -19.51 8.12
C VAL A 190 -12.75 -19.02 7.15
N LYS A 191 -14.03 -19.12 7.51
CA LYS A 191 -15.13 -18.59 6.69
C LYS A 191 -15.05 -17.08 6.51
N GLU A 192 -14.60 -16.34 7.52
CA GLU A 192 -14.41 -14.89 7.41
C GLU A 192 -13.29 -14.55 6.42
N LEU A 193 -12.16 -15.24 6.50
CA LEU A 193 -11.06 -15.10 5.54
C LEU A 193 -11.56 -15.39 4.11
N GLU A 194 -12.18 -16.56 3.90
CA GLU A 194 -12.67 -16.95 2.59
C GLU A 194 -13.67 -15.94 2.03
N ARG A 195 -14.60 -15.44 2.84
CA ARG A 195 -15.57 -14.41 2.42
C ARG A 195 -14.89 -13.13 1.94
N ASN A 196 -13.88 -12.64 2.69
CA ASN A 196 -13.17 -11.43 2.31
C ASN A 196 -12.35 -11.62 1.02
N MET A 197 -11.67 -12.75 0.88
CA MET A 197 -10.87 -13.03 -0.32
C MET A 197 -11.75 -13.30 -1.54
N ASN A 198 -12.89 -13.98 -1.38
CA ASN A 198 -13.87 -14.15 -2.46
C ASN A 198 -14.44 -12.80 -2.93
N LYS A 199 -14.73 -11.88 -2.00
CA LYS A 199 -15.19 -10.54 -2.35
C LYS A 199 -14.17 -9.79 -3.21
N LEU A 200 -12.89 -9.84 -2.87
CA LEU A 200 -11.81 -9.27 -3.70
C LEU A 200 -11.73 -9.95 -5.06
N LYS A 201 -11.80 -11.28 -5.08
CA LYS A 201 -11.73 -12.05 -6.31
C LYS A 201 -12.88 -11.68 -7.26
N GLU A 202 -14.11 -11.70 -6.79
CA GLU A 202 -15.31 -11.38 -7.58
C GLU A 202 -15.32 -9.93 -8.07
N THR A 203 -14.84 -8.99 -7.22
CA THR A 203 -14.88 -7.56 -7.56
C THR A 203 -13.76 -7.17 -8.54
N PHE A 204 -12.56 -7.73 -8.38
CA PHE A 204 -11.36 -7.28 -9.09
C PHE A 204 -10.68 -8.36 -9.92
N VAL A 205 -10.29 -9.49 -9.31
CA VAL A 205 -9.48 -10.50 -10.00
C VAL A 205 -10.20 -11.10 -11.20
N ASP A 206 -11.47 -11.47 -11.04
CA ASP A 206 -12.30 -12.03 -12.12
C ASP A 206 -12.61 -11.00 -13.22
N ASN A 207 -12.42 -9.72 -12.93
CA ASN A 207 -12.54 -8.61 -13.88
C ASN A 207 -11.19 -8.16 -14.46
N GLY A 208 -10.13 -8.96 -14.26
CA GLY A 208 -8.82 -8.73 -14.86
C GLY A 208 -7.93 -7.71 -14.13
N VAL A 209 -8.30 -7.29 -12.91
CA VAL A 209 -7.48 -6.42 -12.07
C VAL A 209 -6.66 -7.28 -11.12
N PRO A 210 -5.32 -7.31 -11.24
CA PRO A 210 -4.45 -7.99 -10.28
C PRO A 210 -4.58 -7.35 -8.90
N VAL A 211 -4.53 -8.20 -7.84
CA VAL A 211 -4.66 -7.76 -6.45
C VAL A 211 -3.49 -8.30 -5.63
N ILE A 212 -3.00 -7.48 -4.70
CA ILE A 212 -2.12 -7.95 -3.62
C ILE A 212 -2.71 -7.62 -2.25
N ILE A 213 -2.38 -8.44 -1.27
CA ILE A 213 -2.49 -8.08 0.14
C ILE A 213 -1.15 -7.45 0.52
N GLY A 214 -1.09 -6.11 0.46
CA GLY A 214 0.14 -5.33 0.69
C GLY A 214 0.66 -5.44 2.11
N GLU A 215 -0.24 -5.72 3.05
CA GLU A 215 0.08 -6.04 4.43
C GLU A 215 -0.92 -7.03 5.01
N TYR A 216 -0.43 -7.99 5.77
CA TYR A 216 -1.22 -8.78 6.70
C TYR A 216 -0.32 -9.21 7.87
N GLY A 217 -0.91 -9.42 9.03
CA GLY A 217 -0.12 -9.78 10.20
C GLY A 217 -0.97 -10.08 11.41
N PHE A 218 -0.31 -10.29 12.52
CA PHE A 218 -0.91 -10.65 13.80
C PHE A 218 -0.18 -9.96 14.96
N ASN A 219 -0.88 -9.79 16.07
CA ASN A 219 -0.28 -9.23 17.27
C ASN A 219 0.70 -10.21 17.91
N ASN A 220 1.81 -9.70 18.45
CA ASN A 220 2.86 -10.50 19.08
C ASN A 220 2.40 -11.31 20.29
N GLY A 221 1.41 -10.81 21.02
CA GLY A 221 0.90 -11.45 22.22
C GLY A 221 0.05 -12.71 21.97
N VAL A 222 -0.37 -12.99 20.74
CA VAL A 222 -1.24 -14.14 20.44
C VAL A 222 -0.44 -15.46 20.41
N GLN A 223 -1.15 -16.59 20.52
CA GLN A 223 -0.51 -17.90 20.61
C GLN A 223 0.31 -18.22 19.34
N PRO A 224 1.56 -18.73 19.48
CA PRO A 224 2.44 -19.04 18.32
C PRO A 224 1.82 -19.96 17.27
N GLU A 225 1.11 -21.00 17.72
CA GLU A 225 0.42 -21.92 16.79
C GLU A 225 -0.66 -21.24 15.96
N SER A 226 -1.34 -20.23 16.55
CA SER A 226 -2.35 -19.45 15.85
C SER A 226 -1.73 -18.47 14.85
N LYS A 227 -0.53 -17.93 15.13
CA LYS A 227 0.26 -17.15 14.16
C LYS A 227 0.54 -17.95 12.90
N VAL A 228 1.06 -19.18 13.07
CA VAL A 228 1.38 -20.07 11.96
C VAL A 228 0.13 -20.45 11.17
N LYS A 229 -0.97 -20.81 11.86
CA LYS A 229 -2.25 -21.13 11.22
C LYS A 229 -2.78 -19.97 10.40
N PHE A 230 -2.80 -18.77 10.97
CA PHE A 230 -3.25 -17.53 10.30
C PHE A 230 -2.40 -17.24 9.07
N ALA A 231 -1.08 -17.14 9.23
CA ALA A 231 -0.19 -16.82 8.13
C ALA A 231 -0.30 -17.84 6.98
N SER A 232 -0.34 -19.13 7.31
CA SER A 232 -0.49 -20.20 6.32
C SER A 232 -1.83 -20.14 5.60
N ALA A 233 -2.92 -19.90 6.34
CA ALA A 233 -4.26 -19.83 5.75
C ALA A 233 -4.40 -18.62 4.82
N VAL A 234 -3.97 -17.41 5.26
CA VAL A 234 -4.00 -16.20 4.43
C VAL A 234 -3.17 -16.41 3.16
N SER A 235 -1.91 -16.82 3.30
CA SER A 235 -1.03 -17.03 2.15
C SER A 235 -1.59 -18.06 1.17
N LYS A 236 -2.09 -19.19 1.68
CA LYS A 236 -2.63 -20.27 0.82
C LYS A 236 -3.91 -19.82 0.11
N THR A 237 -4.88 -19.27 0.85
CA THR A 237 -6.16 -18.82 0.28
C THR A 237 -5.94 -17.77 -0.80
N CYS A 238 -5.08 -16.79 -0.53
CA CYS A 238 -4.74 -15.76 -1.51
C CYS A 238 -4.01 -16.35 -2.73
N TYR A 239 -3.03 -17.23 -2.51
CA TYR A 239 -2.28 -17.88 -3.60
C TYR A 239 -3.19 -18.64 -4.56
N ASP A 240 -4.13 -19.43 -4.01
CA ASP A 240 -5.10 -20.22 -4.80
C ASP A 240 -6.02 -19.33 -5.64
N MET A 241 -6.19 -18.05 -5.26
CA MET A 241 -6.98 -17.03 -5.98
C MET A 241 -6.13 -16.12 -6.88
N GLY A 242 -4.82 -16.37 -7.02
CA GLY A 242 -3.92 -15.54 -7.81
C GLY A 242 -3.46 -14.24 -7.11
N ILE A 243 -3.82 -14.05 -5.84
CA ILE A 243 -3.45 -12.89 -5.03
C ILE A 243 -2.10 -13.15 -4.35
N ARG A 244 -1.20 -12.16 -4.34
CA ARG A 244 0.08 -12.24 -3.60
C ARG A 244 -0.03 -11.49 -2.28
N THR A 245 0.74 -11.95 -1.26
CA THR A 245 0.65 -11.43 0.10
C THR A 245 2.01 -11.01 0.63
N PHE A 246 2.02 -9.96 1.45
CA PHE A 246 3.20 -9.45 2.13
C PHE A 246 2.95 -9.48 3.63
N LEU A 247 3.68 -10.34 4.36
CA LEU A 247 3.63 -10.41 5.81
C LEU A 247 4.27 -9.14 6.38
N TRP A 248 3.51 -8.42 7.20
CA TRP A 248 4.05 -7.28 7.94
C TRP A 248 4.98 -7.75 9.05
N ASP A 249 6.22 -7.28 8.99
CA ASP A 249 7.21 -7.55 10.03
C ASP A 249 8.00 -6.28 10.38
N ASN A 250 7.73 -5.74 11.55
CA ASN A 250 8.48 -4.64 12.14
C ASN A 250 9.53 -5.10 13.17
N GLY A 251 9.96 -6.35 13.09
CA GLY A 251 10.88 -7.01 14.04
C GLY A 251 10.19 -7.91 15.05
N GLU A 252 8.91 -8.17 14.85
CA GLU A 252 8.11 -9.01 15.75
C GLU A 252 8.02 -10.48 15.28
N VAL A 253 8.22 -10.74 14.00
CA VAL A 253 8.18 -12.10 13.42
C VAL A 253 9.58 -12.70 13.32
N TYR A 254 10.55 -11.90 12.89
CA TYR A 254 11.93 -12.30 12.78
C TYR A 254 12.79 -11.60 13.84
N ASP A 255 13.54 -12.38 14.60
CA ASP A 255 14.56 -11.84 15.48
C ASP A 255 15.70 -11.26 14.63
N ARG A 256 15.85 -9.93 14.67
CA ARG A 256 16.87 -9.20 13.90
C ARG A 256 18.17 -9.03 14.66
N THR A 257 18.27 -9.61 15.87
CA THR A 257 19.45 -9.50 16.75
C THR A 257 20.36 -10.74 16.70
N ASN A 258 19.93 -11.79 16.01
CA ASN A 258 20.69 -13.03 15.81
C ASN A 258 21.10 -13.25 14.36
#